data_398bd91b6fc0a56dd6c89a78571b23ca
#
_entry.id   398bd91b6fc0a56dd6c89a78571b23ca
#
_cell.length_a   1.000
_cell.length_b   1.000
_cell.length_c   1.000
_cell.angle_alpha   90.00
_cell.angle_beta   90.00
_cell.angle_gamma   90.00
#
_symmetry.space_group_name_H-M   'P 1'
#
loop_
_entity.id
_entity.type
_entity.pdbx_description
1 polymer ?
#
loop_
_entity_poly.entity_id
_entity_poly.type
_entity_poly.pdbx_seq_one_letter_code
_entity_poly.pdbx_strand_id
1 'polypeptide(L)' 'EIIEKALKSMRIHIEKLFPYTDAGKSGLIRKYGQLIKEEYREDGIWVEAYVPSELMDRL' A
#
# COMPACT_ATOMS: atom_id res chain seq x y z
N GLU A 1 19.50 -13.12 -11.07
CA GLU A 1 19.93 -12.58 -9.79
C GLU A 1 19.73 -11.12 -9.71
N ILE A 2 20.32 -10.44 -10.64
CA ILE A 2 20.18 -9.01 -10.71
C ILE A 2 18.72 -8.67 -10.90
N ILE A 3 18.05 -9.48 -11.68
CA ILE A 3 16.63 -9.29 -11.91
C ILE A 3 15.86 -9.46 -10.62
N GLU A 4 16.25 -10.43 -9.82
CA GLU A 4 15.58 -10.63 -8.55
C GLU A 4 15.73 -9.43 -7.66
N LYS A 5 16.91 -8.86 -7.63
CA LYS A 5 17.12 -7.67 -6.81
C LYS A 5 16.26 -6.53 -7.29
N ALA A 6 16.17 -6.39 -8.59
CA ALA A 6 15.34 -5.33 -9.14
C ALA A 6 13.89 -5.53 -8.73
N LEU A 7 13.42 -6.75 -8.79
CA LEU A 7 12.05 -7.02 -8.40
C LEU A 7 11.82 -6.74 -6.93
N LYS A 8 12.77 -7.12 -6.09
CA LYS A 8 12.63 -6.88 -4.68
C LYS A 8 12.62 -5.41 -4.34
N SER A 9 13.41 -4.64 -5.07
CA SER A 9 13.50 -3.23 -4.79
C SER A 9 12.39 -2.45 -5.46
N MET A 10 11.62 -3.08 -6.32
CA MET A 10 10.52 -2.40 -6.98
C MET A 10 9.39 -2.18 -6.02
N ARG A 11 9.23 -0.96 -5.59
CA ARG A 11 8.12 -0.56 -4.77
C ARG A 11 7.28 0.40 -5.55
N ILE A 12 5.99 0.23 -5.46
CA ILE A 12 5.03 1.02 -6.21
C ILE A 12 4.46 2.07 -5.28
N HIS A 13 4.56 3.32 -5.70
CA HIS A 13 3.96 4.41 -4.94
C HIS A 13 2.47 4.45 -5.26
N ILE A 14 1.66 4.34 -4.23
CA ILE A 14 0.22 4.38 -4.40
C ILE A 14 -0.39 5.49 -3.56
N GLU A 15 -1.47 6.03 -4.06
CA GLU A 15 -2.31 6.97 -3.36
C GLU A 15 -3.73 6.50 -3.55
N LYS A 16 -4.38 6.11 -2.48
CA LYS A 16 -5.67 5.47 -2.64
C LYS A 16 -6.56 5.78 -1.44
N LEU A 17 -7.85 5.92 -1.73
CA LEU A 17 -8.85 6.09 -0.69
C LEU A 17 -9.55 4.76 -0.46
N PHE A 18 -9.44 4.24 0.75
CA PHE A 18 -10.10 3.00 1.11
C PHE A 18 -11.34 3.32 1.93
N PRO A 19 -12.49 2.77 1.56
CA PRO A 19 -13.67 2.93 2.40
C PRO A 19 -13.41 2.28 3.77
N TYR A 20 -14.13 2.74 4.76
CA TYR A 20 -13.93 2.21 6.11
C TYR A 20 -14.18 0.71 6.20
N THR A 21 -15.01 0.19 5.31
CA THR A 21 -15.23 -1.25 5.27
C THR A 21 -13.99 -2.02 4.83
N ASP A 22 -13.05 -1.34 4.17
CA ASP A 22 -11.81 -1.95 3.71
C ASP A 22 -10.62 -1.52 4.54
N ALA A 23 -10.86 -1.11 5.77
CA ALA A 23 -9.78 -0.61 6.62
C ALA A 23 -8.69 -1.65 6.82
N GLY A 24 -9.03 -2.93 6.72
CA GLY A 24 -8.03 -3.98 6.85
C GLY A 24 -6.94 -3.91 5.80
N LYS A 25 -7.25 -3.33 4.64
CA LYS A 25 -6.24 -3.22 3.58
C LYS A 25 -5.14 -2.24 3.96
N SER A 26 -5.48 -1.19 4.69
CA SER A 26 -4.43 -0.28 5.14
C SER A 26 -3.50 -0.97 6.12
N GLY A 27 -4.02 -1.93 6.89
CA GLY A 27 -3.19 -2.73 7.76
C GLY A 27 -2.20 -3.59 7.00
N LEU A 28 -2.63 -4.12 5.85
CA LEU A 28 -1.72 -4.88 5.00
C LEU A 28 -0.61 -4.00 4.49
N ILE A 29 -0.93 -2.76 4.12
CA ILE A 29 0.08 -1.84 3.64
C ILE A 29 1.11 -1.57 4.71
N ARG A 30 0.66 -1.38 5.95
CA ARG A 30 1.59 -1.13 7.05
C ARG A 30 2.48 -2.33 7.30
N LYS A 31 1.93 -3.52 7.12
CA LYS A 31 2.65 -4.74 7.44
C LYS A 31 3.66 -5.10 6.37
N TYR A 32 3.28 -4.99 5.11
CA TYR A 32 4.12 -5.45 4.01
C TYR A 32 4.76 -4.33 3.21
N GLY A 33 4.22 -3.15 3.30
CA GLY A 33 4.75 -2.01 2.59
C GLY A 33 5.26 -0.95 3.55
N GLN A 34 5.33 0.27 3.05
CA GLN A 34 5.75 1.40 3.87
C GLN A 34 4.72 2.50 3.77
N LEU A 35 4.05 2.77 4.86
CA LEU A 35 3.03 3.81 4.91
C LEU A 35 3.72 5.17 5.02
N ILE A 36 3.41 6.07 4.09
CA ILE A 36 3.96 7.41 4.10
C ILE A 36 3.00 8.35 4.79
N LYS A 37 1.73 8.28 4.42
CA LYS A 37 0.74 9.20 4.94
C LYS A 37 -0.60 8.52 5.03
N GLU A 38 -1.35 8.86 6.07
CA GLU A 38 -2.67 8.31 6.28
C GLU A 38 -3.57 9.43 6.78
N GLU A 39 -4.73 9.56 6.15
CA GLU A 39 -5.63 10.65 6.46
C GLU A 39 -7.05 10.11 6.56
N TYR A 40 -7.70 10.35 7.66
CA TYR A 40 -9.06 9.87 7.89
C TYR A 40 -10.05 10.91 7.39
N ARG A 41 -10.90 10.50 6.48
CA ARG A 41 -11.91 11.36 5.88
C ARG A 41 -13.29 10.80 6.10
N GLU A 42 -14.29 11.57 5.73
CA GLU A 42 -15.67 11.16 5.93
C GLU A 42 -16.01 9.89 5.14
N ASP A 43 -15.52 9.82 3.92
CA ASP A 43 -15.84 8.71 3.05
C ASP A 43 -14.82 7.59 3.08
N GLY A 44 -13.76 7.73 3.90
CA GLY A 44 -12.80 6.65 4.00
C GLY A 44 -11.46 7.13 4.52
N ILE A 45 -10.45 6.29 4.29
CA ILE A 45 -9.09 6.54 4.73
C ILE A 45 -8.23 6.77 3.50
N TRP A 46 -7.66 7.96 3.39
CA TRP A 46 -6.72 8.28 2.32
C TRP A 46 -5.35 7.76 2.71
N VAL A 47 -4.75 6.97 1.86
CA VAL A 47 -3.47 6.34 2.16
C VAL A 47 -2.48 6.60 1.04
N GLU A 48 -1.31 7.06 1.42
CA GLU A 48 -0.18 7.19 0.50
C GLU A 48 0.92 6.28 1.02
N ALA A 49 1.39 5.38 0.17
CA ALA A 49 2.34 4.38 0.64
C ALA A 49 3.13 3.77 -0.51
N TYR A 50 4.23 3.13 -0.15
CA TYR A 50 4.98 2.29 -1.06
C TYR A 50 4.66 0.84 -0.75
N VAL A 51 4.29 0.09 -1.77
CA VAL A 51 3.96 -1.32 -1.58
C VAL A 51 4.69 -2.16 -2.62
N PRO A 52 5.00 -3.41 -2.29
CA PRO A 52 5.56 -4.31 -3.30
C PRO A 52 4.50 -4.68 -4.31
N SER A 53 4.95 -5.03 -5.51
CA SER A 53 4.00 -5.37 -6.56
C SER A 53 3.13 -6.56 -6.19
N GLU A 54 3.63 -7.44 -5.35
CA GLU A 54 2.86 -8.59 -4.91
C GLU A 54 1.62 -8.15 -4.14
N LEU A 55 1.78 -7.12 -3.34
CA LEU A 55 0.67 -6.67 -2.51
C LEU A 55 -0.41 -6.00 -3.33
N MET A 56 -0.04 -5.44 -4.48
CA MET A 56 -1.02 -4.79 -5.33
C MET A 56 -2.15 -5.71 -5.72
N ASP A 57 -1.85 -6.99 -5.88
CA ASP A 57 -2.86 -7.95 -6.26
C ASP A 57 -3.90 -8.15 -5.16
N ARG A 58 -3.56 -7.80 -3.95
CA ARG A 58 -4.45 -7.99 -2.81
C ARG A 58 -5.23 -6.73 -2.46
N LEU A 59 -4.82 -5.64 -3.03
CA LEU A 59 -5.52 -4.38 -2.84
C LEU A 59 -6.49 -4.14 -3.99
#